data_02985b58904e9265a7d06db3937d2e99
#
_entry.id   02985b58904e9265a7d06db3937d2e99
#
_cell.length_a   1.000
_cell.length_b   1.000
_cell.length_c   1.000
_cell.angle_alpha   90.00
_cell.angle_beta   90.00
_cell.angle_gamma   90.00
#
_symmetry.space_group_name_H-M   'P 1'
#
loop_
_entity.id
_entity.type
_entity.pdbx_description
1 polymer ?
#
loop_
_entity_poly.entity_id
_entity_poly.type
_entity_poly.pdbx_seq_one_letter_code
_entity_poly.pdbx_strand_id
1 'polypeptide(L)' 'METVQCEYCGKTLPKNEATFCEDAGIYACPDCADEHLVTCERCDMLIDRDDAYEGFGGYLCEYCHDDLFG' A
#
# COMPACT_ATOMS: atom_id res chain seq x y z
N MET A 1 -3.40 -16.65 -18.04
CA MET A 1 -2.83 -15.58 -17.21
C MET A 1 -3.75 -15.35 -16.01
N GLU A 2 -3.15 -15.14 -14.86
CA GLU A 2 -3.91 -14.84 -13.66
C GLU A 2 -4.34 -13.39 -13.65
N THR A 3 -5.56 -13.16 -13.22
CA THR A 3 -6.07 -11.80 -13.04
C THR A 3 -6.50 -11.60 -11.61
N VAL A 4 -6.51 -10.35 -11.18
CA VAL A 4 -6.94 -9.95 -9.84
C VAL A 4 -7.87 -8.75 -9.97
N GLN A 5 -8.59 -8.46 -8.92
CA GLN A 5 -9.46 -7.29 -8.86
C GLN A 5 -8.90 -6.24 -7.93
N CYS A 6 -8.99 -4.99 -8.35
CA CYS A 6 -8.67 -3.86 -7.47
C CYS A 6 -9.66 -3.84 -6.32
N GLU A 7 -9.14 -3.81 -5.08
CA GLU A 7 -9.99 -3.77 -3.89
C GLU A 7 -10.70 -2.42 -3.71
N TYR A 8 -10.24 -1.40 -4.37
CA TYR A 8 -10.81 -0.06 -4.23
C TYR A 8 -11.87 0.26 -5.28
N CYS A 9 -11.58 -0.02 -6.54
CA CYS A 9 -12.53 0.31 -7.63
C CYS A 9 -13.17 -0.93 -8.27
N GLY A 10 -12.70 -2.13 -7.97
CA GLY A 10 -13.24 -3.36 -8.51
C GLY A 10 -12.82 -3.68 -9.93
N LYS A 11 -11.86 -2.95 -10.47
CA LYS A 11 -11.37 -3.20 -11.83
C LYS A 11 -10.60 -4.50 -11.90
N THR A 12 -10.87 -5.30 -12.92
CA THR A 12 -10.12 -6.53 -13.18
C THR A 12 -8.90 -6.21 -14.04
N LEU A 13 -7.75 -6.72 -13.63
CA LEU A 13 -6.50 -6.47 -14.35
C LEU A 13 -5.56 -7.67 -14.19
N PRO A 14 -4.56 -7.82 -15.08
CA PRO A 14 -3.58 -8.89 -14.94
C PRO A 14 -2.80 -8.76 -13.61
N LYS A 15 -2.52 -9.88 -13.00
CA LYS A 15 -1.81 -9.90 -11.71
C LYS A 15 -0.46 -9.18 -11.78
N ASN A 16 0.24 -9.31 -12.90
CA ASN A 16 1.55 -8.67 -13.06
C ASN A 16 1.47 -7.14 -13.23
N GLU A 17 0.29 -6.60 -13.49
CA GLU A 17 0.08 -5.15 -13.58
C GLU A 17 -0.53 -4.61 -12.29
N ALA A 18 -1.03 -5.48 -11.43
CA ALA A 18 -1.63 -5.07 -10.16
C ALA A 18 -0.55 -4.75 -9.13
N THR A 19 -0.86 -3.81 -8.26
CA THR A 19 0.02 -3.45 -7.15
C THR A 19 -0.43 -4.21 -5.91
N PHE A 20 0.46 -4.98 -5.32
CA PHE A 20 0.15 -5.73 -4.11
C PHE A 20 0.50 -4.92 -2.86
N CYS A 21 -0.46 -4.74 -1.98
CA CYS A 21 -0.24 -4.10 -0.69
C CYS A 21 0.02 -5.19 0.35
N GLU A 22 1.26 -5.31 0.79
CA GLU A 22 1.65 -6.35 1.75
C GLU A 22 1.00 -6.16 3.12
N ASP A 23 0.83 -4.92 3.53
CA ASP A 23 0.23 -4.60 4.82
C ASP A 23 -1.23 -5.06 4.92
N ALA A 24 -2.00 -4.77 3.89
CA ALA A 24 -3.42 -5.12 3.85
C ALA A 24 -3.68 -6.48 3.20
N GLY A 25 -2.71 -7.03 2.46
CA GLY A 25 -2.87 -8.29 1.75
C GLY A 25 -3.83 -8.20 0.59
N ILE A 26 -3.89 -7.06 -0.07
CA ILE A 26 -4.83 -6.79 -1.15
C ILE A 26 -4.09 -6.38 -2.42
N TYR A 27 -4.81 -6.47 -3.55
CA TYR A 27 -4.33 -5.95 -4.83
C TYR A 27 -5.08 -4.69 -5.18
N ALA A 28 -4.41 -3.76 -5.83
CA ALA A 28 -5.00 -2.52 -6.29
C ALA A 28 -4.50 -2.23 -7.70
N CYS A 29 -5.31 -1.54 -8.49
CA CYS A 29 -4.84 -1.08 -9.79
C CYS A 29 -3.84 0.07 -9.57
N PRO A 30 -2.94 0.35 -10.54
CA PRO A 30 -1.93 1.40 -10.36
C PRO A 30 -2.54 2.77 -10.04
N ASP A 31 -3.70 3.09 -10.60
CA ASP A 31 -4.37 4.36 -10.33
C ASP A 31 -4.83 4.46 -8.88
N CYS A 32 -5.48 3.41 -8.37
CA CYS A 32 -5.91 3.40 -6.97
C CYS A 32 -4.74 3.29 -6.01
N ALA A 33 -3.71 2.53 -6.39
CA ALA A 33 -2.50 2.41 -5.57
C ALA A 33 -1.85 3.78 -5.38
N ASP A 34 -1.81 4.60 -6.43
CA ASP A 34 -1.25 5.94 -6.37
C ASP A 34 -2.03 6.85 -5.42
N GLU A 35 -3.36 6.68 -5.36
CA GLU A 35 -4.23 7.50 -4.51
C GLU A 35 -4.37 6.96 -3.08
N HIS A 36 -4.52 5.65 -2.94
CA HIS A 36 -4.87 5.02 -1.67
C HIS A 36 -3.70 4.37 -0.94
N LEU A 37 -2.63 4.07 -1.64
CA LEU A 37 -1.46 3.43 -1.03
C LEU A 37 -0.31 4.40 -0.94
N VAL A 38 0.45 4.29 0.13
CA VAL A 38 1.65 5.11 0.34
C VAL A 38 2.81 4.18 0.67
N THR A 39 4.02 4.69 0.53
CA THR A 39 5.24 3.92 0.78
C THR A 39 5.87 4.37 2.09
N CYS A 40 6.25 3.41 2.92
CA CYS A 40 6.98 3.71 4.15
C CYS A 40 8.33 4.34 3.79
N GLU A 41 8.65 5.45 4.45
CA GLU A 41 9.91 6.18 4.23
C GLU A 41 11.15 5.39 4.67
N ARG A 42 10.99 4.42 5.56
CA ARG A 42 12.12 3.65 6.09
C ARG A 42 12.35 2.33 5.38
N CYS A 43 11.30 1.54 5.22
CA CYS A 43 11.42 0.19 4.68
C CYS A 43 10.86 0.04 3.25
N ASP A 44 10.30 1.11 2.70
CA ASP A 44 9.70 1.13 1.35
C ASP A 44 8.53 0.16 1.16
N MET A 45 7.91 -0.28 2.26
CA MET A 45 6.76 -1.17 2.17
C MET A 45 5.51 -0.39 1.80
N LEU A 46 4.71 -0.96 0.89
CA LEU A 46 3.43 -0.35 0.52
C LEU A 46 2.40 -0.61 1.63
N ILE A 47 1.72 0.45 2.03
CA ILE A 47 0.71 0.40 3.09
C ILE A 47 -0.50 1.19 2.65
N ASP A 48 -1.65 0.88 3.22
CA ASP A 48 -2.86 1.66 2.99
C ASP A 48 -2.70 3.02 3.65
N ARG A 49 -3.06 4.07 2.93
CA ARG A 49 -2.93 5.45 3.42
C ARG A 49 -3.65 5.67 4.75
N ASP A 50 -4.80 5.02 4.94
CA ASP A 50 -5.56 5.13 6.18
C ASP A 50 -4.86 4.44 7.36
N ASP A 51 -4.03 3.43 7.07
CA ASP A 51 -3.26 2.71 8.08
C ASP A 51 -1.85 3.28 8.26
N ALA A 52 -1.43 4.19 7.38
CA ALA A 52 -0.11 4.78 7.44
C ALA A 52 -0.02 5.85 8.54
N TYR A 53 1.15 5.94 9.16
CA TYR A 53 1.42 6.96 10.17
C TYR A 53 2.29 8.05 9.57
N GLU A 54 1.95 9.30 9.82
CA GLU A 54 2.76 10.42 9.36
C GLU A 54 3.95 10.63 10.27
N GLY A 55 5.12 10.84 9.68
CA GLY A 55 6.33 11.12 10.44
C GLY A 55 7.46 11.54 9.51
N PHE A 56 8.31 12.42 9.97
CA PHE A 56 9.51 12.89 9.24
C PHE A 56 9.23 13.37 7.81
N GLY A 57 8.06 13.98 7.61
CA GLY A 57 7.68 14.52 6.29
C GLY A 57 7.17 13.48 5.31
N GLY A 58 6.89 12.28 5.75
CA GLY A 58 6.37 11.19 4.91
C GLY A 58 5.49 10.26 5.71
N TYR A 59 5.38 9.02 5.24
CA TYR A 59 4.57 8.01 5.90
C TYR A 59 5.44 6.88 6.42
N LEU A 60 5.00 6.27 7.52
CA LEU A 60 5.67 5.11 8.12
C LEU A 60 4.67 3.97 8.25
N CYS A 61 5.14 2.75 8.06
CA CYS A 61 4.33 1.58 8.32
C CYS A 61 4.24 1.37 9.84
N GLU A 62 3.28 0.55 10.25
CA GLU A 62 3.07 0.26 11.67
C GLU A 62 4.37 -0.18 12.37
N TYR A 63 5.13 -1.03 11.72
CA TYR A 63 6.37 -1.57 12.30
C TYR A 63 7.43 -0.49 12.50
N CYS A 64 7.65 0.35 11.49
CA CYS A 64 8.62 1.42 11.60
C CYS A 64 8.18 2.49 12.57
N HIS A 65 6.89 2.82 12.58
CA HIS A 65 6.34 3.79 13.51
C HIS A 65 6.51 3.30 14.95
N ASP A 66 6.19 2.04 15.20
CA ASP A 66 6.34 1.45 16.52
C ASP A 66 7.80 1.42 16.97
N ASP A 67 8.73 1.13 16.05
CA ASP A 67 10.15 1.11 16.34
C ASP A 67 10.69 2.50 16.73
N LEU A 68 10.14 3.56 16.10
CA LEU A 68 10.59 4.93 16.36
C LEU A 68 9.88 5.59 17.54
N PHE A 69 8.61 5.33 17.74
CA PHE A 69 7.79 6.04 18.72
C PHE A 69 7.20 5.15 19.80
N GLY A 70 7.22 3.86 19.58
CA GLY A 70 6.72 2.88 20.54
C GLY A 70 7.82 2.39 21.45
#